data_cf099575f2d1d77df8a110b24e0243b4
#
_entry.id   cf099575f2d1d77df8a110b24e0243b4
#
_cell.length_a   1.000
_cell.length_b   1.000
_cell.length_c   1.000
_cell.angle_alpha   90.00
_cell.angle_beta   90.00
_cell.angle_gamma   90.00
#
_symmetry.space_group_name_H-M   'P 1'
#
loop_
_entity.id
_entity.type
_entity.pdbx_description
1 polymer ?
#
loop_
_entity_poly.entity_id
_entity_poly.type
_entity_poly.pdbx_seq_one_letter_code
_entity_poly.pdbx_strand_id
1 'polypeptide(L)'
;MNIKSRTLTTIEEQVLGNDLLDIQAWVDGAVTGKINKCKKRMLREWQPKLLADPAVTSLPATEEELIALIVARSDYKNATTRMAEDQAGMAPAESE
;
A
#
# COMPACT_ATOMS: atom_id res chain seq x y z
N MET A 1 -10.51 -6.51 4.23
CA MET A 1 -9.19 -7.12 4.05
C MET A 1 -8.59 -7.46 5.40
N ASN A 2 -8.26 -8.71 5.60
CA ASN A 2 -7.71 -9.15 6.88
C ASN A 2 -6.19 -9.18 6.81
N ILE A 3 -5.56 -8.54 7.77
CA ILE A 3 -4.12 -8.61 7.93
C ILE A 3 -3.84 -9.78 8.84
N LYS A 4 -3.05 -10.73 8.35
CA LYS A 4 -2.67 -11.87 9.18
C LYS A 4 -1.75 -11.39 10.29
N SER A 5 -2.15 -11.62 11.53
CA SER A 5 -1.31 -11.35 12.67
C SER A 5 -0.20 -12.39 12.74
N ARG A 6 1.03 -11.94 12.92
CA ARG A 6 2.11 -12.85 13.21
C ARG A 6 1.97 -13.34 14.66
N THR A 7 2.09 -14.65 14.86
CA THR A 7 2.11 -15.20 16.21
C THR A 7 3.52 -15.06 16.77
N LEU A 8 3.60 -14.41 17.92
CA LEU A 8 4.88 -14.22 18.61
C LEU A 8 5.17 -15.38 19.53
N THR A 9 6.45 -15.76 19.60
CA THR A 9 6.90 -16.72 20.62
C THR A 9 6.97 -16.01 21.97
N THR A 10 7.02 -16.80 23.04
CA THR A 10 7.15 -16.26 24.41
C THR A 10 8.41 -15.39 24.55
N ILE A 11 9.51 -15.83 23.94
CA ILE A 11 10.77 -15.06 23.98
C ILE A 11 10.63 -13.75 23.22
N GLU A 12 10.00 -13.77 22.07
CA GLU A 12 9.76 -12.55 21.27
C GLU A 12 8.90 -11.54 22.05
N GLU A 13 7.85 -12.01 22.73
CA GLU A 13 7.03 -11.15 23.57
C GLU A 13 7.82 -10.53 24.72
N GLN A 14 8.71 -11.32 25.33
CA GLN A 14 9.56 -10.82 26.42
C GLN A 14 10.55 -9.77 25.92
N VAL A 15 11.12 -9.96 24.75
CA VAL A 15 12.04 -9.00 24.15
C VAL A 15 11.33 -7.69 23.84
N LEU A 16 10.17 -7.75 23.21
CA LEU A 16 9.39 -6.55 22.90
C LEU A 16 8.89 -5.87 24.16
N GLY A 17 8.46 -6.65 25.15
CA GLY A 17 7.98 -6.13 26.43
C GLY A 17 9.07 -5.41 27.24
N ASN A 18 10.33 -5.67 26.95
CA ASN A 18 11.44 -4.95 27.59
C ASN A 18 11.42 -3.45 27.22
N ASP A 19 11.01 -3.12 26.01
CA ASP A 19 11.03 -1.74 25.51
C ASP A 19 9.64 -1.12 25.37
N LEU A 20 8.61 -1.95 25.15
CA LEU A 20 7.28 -1.48 24.82
C LEU A 20 6.31 -1.70 25.98
N LEU A 21 5.53 -0.67 26.31
CA LEU A 21 4.48 -0.77 27.32
C LEU A 21 3.29 -1.57 26.80
N ASP A 22 2.98 -1.41 25.51
CA ASP A 22 1.85 -2.08 24.86
C ASP A 22 2.25 -2.46 23.45
N ILE A 23 2.52 -3.74 23.26
CA ILE A 23 2.98 -4.29 21.97
C ILE A 23 1.90 -4.11 20.92
N GLN A 24 0.64 -4.40 21.25
CA GLN A 24 -0.46 -4.29 20.30
C GLN A 24 -0.66 -2.85 19.83
N ALA A 25 -0.62 -1.89 20.75
CA ALA A 25 -0.73 -0.49 20.41
C ALA A 25 0.41 -0.03 19.49
N TRP A 26 1.62 -0.52 19.72
CA TRP A 26 2.75 -0.22 18.85
C TRP A 26 2.54 -0.76 17.44
N VAL A 27 2.10 -2.02 17.35
CA VAL A 27 1.82 -2.65 16.04
C VAL A 27 0.73 -1.89 15.30
N ASP A 28 -0.36 -1.56 15.99
CA ASP A 28 -1.47 -0.80 15.39
C ASP A 28 -1.01 0.56 14.89
N GLY A 29 -0.19 1.24 15.68
CA GLY A 29 0.37 2.53 15.28
C GLY A 29 1.30 2.43 14.07
N ALA A 30 2.12 1.40 14.03
CA ALA A 30 3.03 1.16 12.89
C ALA A 30 2.25 0.88 11.61
N VAL A 31 1.21 0.05 11.68
CA VAL A 31 0.35 -0.26 10.54
C VAL A 31 -0.38 0.99 10.06
N THR A 32 -0.97 1.75 10.97
CA THR A 32 -1.67 2.99 10.64
C THR A 32 -0.73 3.98 9.96
N GLY A 33 0.47 4.15 10.50
CA GLY A 33 1.48 5.03 9.92
C GLY A 33 1.88 4.62 8.51
N LYS A 34 2.04 3.31 8.27
CA LYS A 34 2.36 2.79 6.95
C LYS A 34 1.22 3.01 5.96
N ILE A 35 -0.01 2.76 6.40
CA ILE A 35 -1.20 3.00 5.58
C ILE A 35 -1.25 4.47 5.15
N ASN A 36 -1.04 5.39 6.09
CA ASN A 36 -1.08 6.82 5.79
C ASN A 36 0.01 7.24 4.81
N LYS A 37 1.22 6.71 4.95
CA LYS A 37 2.32 7.01 4.02
C LYS A 37 2.02 6.48 2.61
N CYS A 38 1.51 5.26 2.51
CA CYS A 38 1.16 4.66 1.23
C CYS A 38 0.01 5.41 0.57
N LYS A 39 -0.98 5.82 1.35
CA LYS A 39 -2.12 6.60 0.86
C LYS A 39 -1.66 7.94 0.28
N LYS A 40 -0.82 8.67 1.01
CA LYS A 40 -0.29 9.95 0.53
C LYS A 40 0.50 9.80 -0.77
N ARG A 41 1.32 8.75 -0.87
CA ARG A 41 2.09 8.47 -2.08
C ARG A 41 1.19 8.17 -3.26
N MET A 42 0.18 7.33 -3.05
CA MET A 42 -0.80 6.97 -4.07
C MET A 42 -1.54 8.18 -4.60
N LEU A 43 -2.06 9.02 -3.71
CA LEU A 43 -2.79 10.22 -4.10
C LEU A 43 -1.89 11.22 -4.82
N ARG A 44 -0.66 11.40 -4.35
CA ARG A 44 0.29 12.31 -5.00
C ARG A 44 0.63 11.85 -6.42
N GLU A 45 0.71 10.55 -6.63
CA GLU A 45 1.00 9.99 -7.96
C GLU A 45 -0.20 10.11 -8.90
N TRP A 46 -1.40 9.81 -8.39
CA TRP A 46 -2.57 9.66 -9.24
C TRP A 46 -3.40 10.92 -9.44
N GLN A 47 -3.39 11.87 -8.50
CA GLN A 47 -4.16 13.10 -8.67
C GLN A 47 -3.82 13.86 -9.95
N PRO A 48 -2.54 14.08 -10.29
CA PRO A 48 -2.21 14.75 -11.55
C PRO A 48 -2.69 13.96 -12.78
N LYS A 49 -2.62 12.65 -12.73
CA LYS A 49 -3.09 11.78 -13.83
C LYS A 49 -4.59 11.89 -14.03
N LEU A 50 -5.34 11.95 -12.93
CA LEU A 50 -6.79 12.10 -12.99
C LEU A 50 -7.18 13.48 -13.54
N LEU A 51 -6.49 14.52 -13.11
CA LEU A 51 -6.75 15.89 -13.57
C LEU A 51 -6.44 16.06 -15.05
N ALA A 52 -5.47 15.30 -15.57
CA ALA A 52 -5.08 15.33 -16.98
C ALA A 52 -5.98 14.47 -17.87
N ASP A 53 -6.82 13.61 -17.28
CA ASP A 53 -7.68 12.69 -18.03
C ASP A 53 -8.99 13.39 -18.41
N PRO A 54 -9.28 13.60 -19.73
CA PRO A 54 -10.50 14.28 -20.14
C PRO A 54 -11.77 13.48 -19.84
N ALA A 55 -11.66 12.17 -19.61
CA ALA A 55 -12.80 11.35 -19.21
C ALA A 55 -13.21 11.57 -17.75
N VAL A 56 -12.33 12.14 -16.94
CA VAL A 56 -12.60 12.44 -15.52
C VAL A 56 -13.11 13.88 -15.45
N THR A 57 -14.43 14.03 -15.29
CA THR A 57 -15.06 15.36 -15.28
C THR A 57 -15.06 15.99 -13.89
N SER A 58 -14.97 15.18 -12.83
CA SER A 58 -14.89 15.68 -11.47
C SER A 58 -14.20 14.64 -10.59
N LEU A 59 -13.57 15.11 -9.51
CA LEU A 59 -12.95 14.23 -8.52
C LEU A 59 -13.91 14.02 -7.35
N PRO A 60 -13.94 12.81 -6.77
CA PRO A 60 -14.73 12.56 -5.57
C PRO A 60 -14.32 13.46 -4.40
N ALA A 61 -15.26 13.75 -3.52
CA ALA A 61 -15.04 14.64 -2.37
C ALA A 61 -14.24 13.98 -1.25
N THR A 62 -14.28 12.65 -1.14
CA THR A 62 -13.59 11.93 -0.07
C THR A 62 -12.40 11.16 -0.61
N GLU A 63 -11.39 10.93 0.27
CA GLU A 63 -10.22 10.14 -0.08
C GLU A 63 -10.59 8.70 -0.40
N GLU A 64 -11.54 8.13 0.34
CA GLU A 64 -11.98 6.75 0.12
C GLU A 64 -12.57 6.57 -1.28
N GLU A 65 -13.42 7.48 -1.70
CA GLU A 65 -14.02 7.45 -3.03
C GLU A 65 -12.96 7.68 -4.11
N LEU A 66 -12.00 8.56 -3.85
CA LEU A 66 -10.91 8.84 -4.77
C LEU A 66 -10.03 7.60 -4.95
N ILE A 67 -9.70 6.92 -3.87
CA ILE A 67 -8.92 5.68 -3.93
C ILE A 67 -9.69 4.60 -4.69
N ALA A 68 -10.99 4.46 -4.44
CA ALA A 68 -11.83 3.51 -5.15
C ALA A 68 -11.85 3.80 -6.66
N LEU A 69 -11.91 5.06 -7.04
CA LEU A 69 -11.85 5.47 -8.44
C LEU A 69 -10.51 5.07 -9.08
N ILE A 70 -9.42 5.32 -8.38
CA ILE A 70 -8.07 4.97 -8.85
C ILE A 70 -7.95 3.46 -9.06
N VAL A 71 -8.33 2.68 -8.08
CA VAL A 71 -8.20 1.22 -8.11
C VAL A 71 -9.07 0.60 -9.21
N ALA A 72 -10.19 1.23 -9.53
CA ALA A 72 -11.09 0.75 -10.58
C ALA A 72 -10.60 1.07 -11.99
N ARG A 73 -9.57 1.89 -12.15
CA ARG A 73 -9.06 2.25 -13.47
C ARG A 73 -8.36 1.07 -14.14
N SER A 74 -8.46 1.00 -15.46
CA SER A 74 -7.81 -0.06 -16.23
C SER A 74 -6.27 0.06 -16.24
N ASP A 75 -5.76 1.26 -16.01
CA ASP A 75 -4.32 1.53 -15.99
C ASP A 75 -3.70 1.42 -14.59
N TYR A 76 -4.53 1.14 -13.56
CA TYR A 76 -4.02 0.94 -12.22
C TYR A 76 -3.42 -0.47 -12.08
N LYS A 77 -2.24 -0.52 -11.46
CA LYS A 77 -1.57 -1.79 -11.14
C LYS A 77 -1.02 -1.72 -9.73
N ASN A 78 -1.33 -2.72 -8.92
CA ASN A 78 -0.78 -2.80 -7.57
C ASN A 78 0.70 -3.23 -7.61
N ALA A 79 1.35 -3.21 -6.44
CA ALA A 79 2.77 -3.52 -6.35
C ALA A 79 3.11 -4.91 -6.87
N THR A 80 2.27 -5.89 -6.59
CA THR A 80 2.47 -7.27 -7.05
C THR A 80 2.46 -7.36 -8.56
N THR A 81 1.48 -6.72 -9.21
CA THR A 81 1.36 -6.70 -10.66
C THR A 81 2.53 -5.98 -11.32
N ARG A 82 2.92 -4.81 -10.76
CA ARG A 82 4.06 -4.05 -11.28
C ARG A 82 5.36 -4.84 -11.20
N MET A 83 5.58 -5.52 -10.08
CA MET A 83 6.78 -6.35 -9.89
C MET A 83 6.79 -7.53 -10.87
N ALA A 84 5.66 -8.17 -11.08
CA ALA A 84 5.55 -9.28 -12.03
C ALA A 84 5.86 -8.82 -13.46
N GLU A 85 5.38 -7.66 -13.85
CA GLU A 85 5.67 -7.09 -15.18
C GLU A 85 7.13 -6.71 -15.33
N ASP A 86 7.74 -6.12 -14.29
CA ASP A 86 9.14 -5.76 -14.30
C ASP A 86 10.02 -7.02 -14.44
N GLN A 87 9.69 -8.09 -13.72
CA GLN A 87 10.39 -9.36 -13.81
C GLN A 87 10.22 -9.99 -15.19
N ALA A 88 9.03 -9.94 -15.74
CA ALA A 88 8.78 -10.46 -17.08
C ALA A 88 9.57 -9.68 -18.14
N GLY A 89 9.67 -8.37 -17.98
CA GLY A 89 10.47 -7.53 -18.87
C GLY A 89 11.97 -7.78 -18.77
N MET A 90 12.44 -8.19 -17.62
CA MET A 90 13.85 -8.48 -17.37
C MET A 90 14.25 -9.92 -17.77
N ALA A 91 13.30 -10.85 -17.72
CA ALA A 91 13.56 -12.26 -17.95
C ALA A 91 14.28 -12.55 -19.27
N PRO A 92 13.92 -11.93 -20.42
CA PRO A 92 14.62 -12.17 -21.67
C PRO A 92 16.09 -11.83 -21.61
N ALA A 93 16.44 -10.76 -20.90
CA ALA A 93 17.84 -10.35 -20.76
C ALA A 93 18.61 -11.31 -19.87
N GLU A 94 17.98 -11.85 -18.86
CA GLU A 94 18.60 -12.79 -17.92
C GLU A 94 18.76 -14.18 -18.48
N SER A 95 17.93 -14.56 -19.43
CA SER A 95 17.96 -15.90 -20.00
C SER A 95 19.17 -16.11 -20.92
N GLU A 96 19.90 -15.10 -21.18
CA GLU A 96 21.13 -15.18 -21.93
C GLU A 96 22.31 -15.46 -21.00
#